data_87f001581f9fdb549e6eb9b20af8dcac
#
_entry.id   87f001581f9fdb549e6eb9b20af8dcac
#
_cell.length_a   1.000
_cell.length_b   1.000
_cell.length_c   1.000
_cell.angle_alpha   90.00
_cell.angle_beta   90.00
_cell.angle_gamma   90.00
#
_symmetry.space_group_name_H-M   'P 1'
#
loop_
_entity.id
_entity.type
_entity.pdbx_description
1 polymer ?
#
loop_
_entity_poly.entity_id
_entity_poly.type
_entity_poly.pdbx_seq_one_letter_code
_entity_poly.pdbx_strand_id
1 'polypeptide(L)'
;MWGGQGFSRVAGVVGDSTGAFIMPITEVLEGGWPWLLLLPLGIRLAWQQRSNSAGRWQLGLLLGSAALVLPLRSQLPWYSHLLWPAIALLCAEGLDQVLVSGRPRWIGKLWLLMGAALLLTSLVMLLSSESIALPRLALVCAGSGLLLGGRQLIQAKQQQRWRGLVTLIVGWGAALLALWHSQLWLWELNETWDPRPVASAIRKLPIEAKVILKGPTRPSLGWYANREMLQDTTQITGHQWVVSKKPPKGCEVSDSQLKSSSGKEPWQLWYCPFSPESLEADHEGR
;
A
#
# COMPACT_ATOMS: atom_id res chain seq x y z
N MET A 1 -26.27 -4.83 -15.78
CA MET A 1 -25.01 -4.97 -15.03
C MET A 1 -23.82 -4.29 -15.72
N TRP A 2 -23.53 -4.55 -17.00
CA TRP A 2 -22.41 -3.94 -17.75
C TRP A 2 -22.50 -2.43 -17.95
N GLY A 3 -23.71 -1.85 -18.16
CA GLY A 3 -23.91 -0.41 -18.38
C GLY A 3 -23.53 0.43 -17.15
N GLY A 4 -23.88 -0.01 -15.93
CA GLY A 4 -23.61 0.73 -14.70
C GLY A 4 -22.16 0.59 -14.20
N GLN A 5 -21.49 -0.53 -14.49
CA GLN A 5 -20.13 -0.77 -14.00
C GLN A 5 -19.04 -0.50 -15.05
N GLY A 6 -19.36 -0.57 -16.33
CA GLY A 6 -18.40 -0.35 -17.42
C GLY A 6 -18.48 1.08 -17.96
N PHE A 7 -19.54 1.38 -18.71
CA PHE A 7 -19.66 2.65 -19.45
C PHE A 7 -19.78 3.89 -18.55
N SER A 8 -20.43 3.79 -17.39
CA SER A 8 -20.54 4.91 -16.46
C SER A 8 -19.18 5.36 -15.91
N ARG A 9 -18.20 4.45 -15.76
CA ARG A 9 -16.84 4.80 -15.31
C ARG A 9 -16.01 5.52 -16.37
N VAL A 10 -16.34 5.35 -17.65
CA VAL A 10 -15.72 6.09 -18.75
C VAL A 10 -16.36 7.48 -18.88
N ALA A 11 -17.68 7.55 -18.73
CA ALA A 11 -18.47 8.78 -18.97
C ALA A 11 -18.55 9.70 -17.75
N GLY A 12 -18.40 9.20 -16.54
CA GLY A 12 -18.54 9.97 -15.30
C GLY A 12 -17.79 9.39 -14.12
N VAL A 13 -17.74 10.16 -13.03
CA VAL A 13 -17.19 9.69 -11.75
C VAL A 13 -18.26 8.84 -11.05
N VAL A 14 -17.93 7.58 -10.75
CA VAL A 14 -18.82 6.65 -10.02
C VAL A 14 -18.25 6.43 -8.62
N GLY A 15 -19.00 6.80 -7.60
CA GLY A 15 -18.61 6.72 -6.19
C GLY A 15 -17.66 7.84 -5.76
N ASP A 16 -17.09 7.72 -4.56
CA ASP A 16 -16.18 8.71 -3.95
C ASP A 16 -14.78 8.76 -4.60
N SER A 17 -14.57 8.07 -5.70
CA SER A 17 -13.27 7.99 -6.38
C SER A 17 -13.05 9.22 -7.26
N THR A 18 -12.74 10.35 -6.65
CA THR A 18 -12.27 11.58 -7.31
C THR A 18 -10.78 11.50 -7.67
N GLY A 19 -10.25 10.27 -7.90
CA GLY A 19 -8.87 10.08 -8.32
C GLY A 19 -8.59 10.79 -9.62
N ALA A 20 -7.56 11.65 -9.64
CA ALA A 20 -7.11 12.27 -10.88
C ALA A 20 -6.69 11.17 -11.87
N PHE A 21 -6.88 11.39 -13.18
CA PHE A 21 -6.47 10.46 -14.26
C PHE A 21 -4.99 10.03 -14.17
N ILE A 22 -4.20 10.73 -13.38
CA ILE A 22 -2.77 10.46 -13.12
C ILE A 22 -2.54 9.36 -12.07
N MET A 23 -3.58 8.92 -11.33
CA MET A 23 -3.43 7.97 -10.22
C MET A 23 -2.71 6.67 -10.60
N PRO A 24 -3.01 5.98 -11.71
CA PRO A 24 -2.26 4.78 -12.09
C PRO A 24 -0.79 5.05 -12.41
N ILE A 25 -0.46 6.27 -12.86
CA ILE A 25 0.91 6.67 -13.11
C ILE A 25 1.64 6.92 -11.79
N THR A 26 1.02 7.58 -10.82
CA THR A 26 1.62 7.79 -9.49
C THR A 26 1.85 6.47 -8.78
N GLU A 27 0.89 5.53 -8.82
CA GLU A 27 1.04 4.18 -8.28
C GLU A 27 2.23 3.43 -8.91
N VAL A 28 2.40 3.53 -10.23
CA VAL A 28 3.56 2.96 -10.93
C VAL A 28 4.86 3.64 -10.49
N LEU A 29 4.85 4.97 -10.36
CA LEU A 29 6.03 5.72 -9.92
C LEU A 29 6.40 5.40 -8.46
N GLU A 30 5.44 5.20 -7.59
CA GLU A 30 5.68 4.84 -6.18
C GLU A 30 6.12 3.39 -6.01
N GLY A 31 5.42 2.45 -6.64
CA GLY A 31 5.65 1.02 -6.47
C GLY A 31 6.76 0.42 -7.31
N GLY A 32 7.19 1.08 -8.40
CA GLY A 32 8.12 0.49 -9.38
C GLY A 32 9.61 0.67 -9.08
N TRP A 33 9.97 1.37 -8.01
CA TRP A 33 11.38 1.53 -7.64
C TRP A 33 11.97 0.23 -7.07
N PRO A 34 13.25 -0.09 -7.37
CA PRO A 34 14.23 0.68 -8.18
C PRO A 34 14.20 0.32 -9.69
N TRP A 35 13.27 -0.55 -10.11
CA TRP A 35 13.23 -1.13 -11.46
C TRP A 35 12.87 -0.11 -12.55
N LEU A 36 12.10 0.93 -12.22
CA LEU A 36 11.67 1.97 -13.17
C LEU A 36 12.85 2.69 -13.85
N LEU A 37 14.04 2.69 -13.26
CA LEU A 37 15.24 3.23 -13.91
C LEU A 37 15.61 2.49 -15.21
N LEU A 38 15.15 1.24 -15.36
CA LEU A 38 15.36 0.42 -16.54
C LEU A 38 14.31 0.69 -17.64
N LEU A 39 13.15 1.23 -17.27
CA LEU A 39 12.01 1.41 -18.18
C LEU A 39 12.34 2.24 -19.42
N PRO A 40 13.02 3.43 -19.33
CA PRO A 40 13.37 4.20 -20.52
C PRO A 40 14.29 3.43 -21.47
N LEU A 41 15.22 2.63 -20.92
CA LEU A 41 16.10 1.78 -21.72
C LEU A 41 15.30 0.67 -22.41
N GLY A 42 14.41 -0.01 -21.67
CA GLY A 42 13.55 -1.06 -22.21
C GLY A 42 12.63 -0.55 -23.32
N ILE A 43 11.99 0.61 -23.15
CA ILE A 43 11.17 1.25 -24.20
C ILE A 43 12.02 1.54 -25.44
N ARG A 44 13.23 2.10 -25.26
CA ARG A 44 14.14 2.35 -26.36
C ARG A 44 14.50 1.08 -27.13
N LEU A 45 14.83 0.00 -26.43
CA LEU A 45 15.18 -1.29 -27.04
C LEU A 45 13.99 -1.90 -27.78
N ALA A 46 12.82 -1.93 -27.17
CA ALA A 46 11.59 -2.40 -27.80
C ALA A 46 11.25 -1.58 -29.06
N TRP A 47 11.47 -0.26 -29.02
CA TRP A 47 11.28 0.60 -30.20
C TRP A 47 12.27 0.32 -31.31
N GLN A 48 13.54 0.07 -30.97
CA GLN A 48 14.56 -0.32 -31.96
C GLN A 48 14.21 -1.68 -32.61
N GLN A 49 13.61 -2.59 -31.83
CA GLN A 49 13.18 -3.91 -32.26
C GLN A 49 11.73 -3.98 -32.77
N ARG A 50 11.07 -2.85 -33.03
CA ARG A 50 9.67 -2.82 -33.42
C ARG A 50 9.32 -3.56 -34.73
N SER A 51 10.31 -3.86 -35.56
CA SER A 51 10.16 -4.73 -36.75
C SER A 51 9.99 -6.21 -36.34
N ASN A 52 10.50 -6.61 -35.18
CA ASN A 52 10.42 -7.97 -34.67
C ASN A 52 9.13 -8.17 -33.87
N SER A 53 8.67 -9.42 -33.74
CA SER A 53 7.46 -9.76 -32.97
C SER A 53 7.61 -9.33 -31.50
N ALA A 54 8.76 -9.60 -30.86
CA ALA A 54 8.99 -9.28 -29.46
C ALA A 54 8.80 -7.79 -29.13
N GLY A 55 9.50 -6.90 -29.86
CA GLY A 55 9.37 -5.47 -29.63
C GLY A 55 7.96 -4.93 -29.89
N ARG A 56 7.28 -5.47 -30.94
CA ARG A 56 5.87 -5.11 -31.21
C ARG A 56 4.95 -5.52 -30.07
N TRP A 57 5.09 -6.71 -29.53
CA TRP A 57 4.26 -7.19 -28.42
C TRP A 57 4.49 -6.39 -27.16
N GLN A 58 5.74 -6.09 -26.80
CA GLN A 58 6.07 -5.28 -25.62
C GLN A 58 5.46 -3.86 -25.71
N LEU A 59 5.64 -3.19 -26.85
CA LEU A 59 5.05 -1.88 -27.10
C LEU A 59 3.53 -1.93 -27.19
N GLY A 60 2.98 -2.94 -27.89
CA GLY A 60 1.55 -3.14 -28.00
C GLY A 60 0.87 -3.39 -26.65
N LEU A 61 1.51 -4.17 -25.77
CA LEU A 61 1.02 -4.42 -24.43
C LEU A 61 1.05 -3.14 -23.57
N LEU A 62 2.13 -2.36 -23.65
CA LEU A 62 2.21 -1.09 -22.91
C LEU A 62 1.16 -0.09 -23.39
N LEU A 63 1.08 0.14 -24.71
CA LEU A 63 0.13 1.09 -25.28
C LEU A 63 -1.32 0.64 -25.11
N GLY A 64 -1.60 -0.66 -25.27
CA GLY A 64 -2.94 -1.23 -25.08
C GLY A 64 -3.40 -1.11 -23.63
N SER A 65 -2.58 -1.49 -22.66
CA SER A 65 -2.92 -1.35 -21.24
C SER A 65 -3.07 0.12 -20.83
N ALA A 66 -2.19 1.01 -21.31
CA ALA A 66 -2.30 2.45 -21.07
C ALA A 66 -3.58 3.04 -21.68
N ALA A 67 -3.91 2.67 -22.92
CA ALA A 67 -5.14 3.11 -23.58
C ALA A 67 -6.43 2.62 -22.90
N LEU A 68 -6.38 1.48 -22.20
CA LEU A 68 -7.51 0.97 -21.43
C LEU A 68 -7.67 1.66 -20.08
N VAL A 69 -6.56 2.02 -19.42
CA VAL A 69 -6.58 2.51 -18.03
C VAL A 69 -6.61 4.03 -17.95
N LEU A 70 -5.75 4.72 -18.70
CA LEU A 70 -5.56 6.18 -18.54
C LEU A 70 -6.79 7.03 -18.89
N PRO A 71 -7.66 6.67 -19.88
CA PRO A 71 -8.82 7.48 -20.20
C PRO A 71 -9.97 7.38 -19.19
N LEU A 72 -9.90 6.45 -18.23
CA LEU A 72 -10.97 6.26 -17.25
C LEU A 72 -11.05 7.48 -16.33
N ARG A 73 -12.23 8.06 -16.18
CA ARG A 73 -12.46 9.17 -15.26
C ARG A 73 -12.55 8.75 -13.80
N SER A 74 -13.04 7.53 -13.56
CA SER A 74 -13.07 6.92 -12.22
C SER A 74 -11.82 6.06 -12.06
N GLN A 75 -10.84 6.54 -11.33
CA GLN A 75 -9.56 5.88 -11.11
C GLN A 75 -9.55 5.20 -9.74
N LEU A 76 -9.15 3.93 -9.73
CA LEU A 76 -8.97 3.13 -8.52
C LEU A 76 -7.50 2.66 -8.44
N PRO A 77 -6.90 2.57 -7.24
CA PRO A 77 -5.47 2.24 -7.10
C PRO A 77 -5.05 0.99 -7.88
N TRP A 78 -5.88 -0.06 -7.88
CA TRP A 78 -5.56 -1.31 -8.54
C TRP A 78 -5.64 -1.29 -10.07
N TYR A 79 -6.07 -0.19 -10.70
CA TYR A 79 -6.04 -0.08 -12.17
C TYR A 79 -4.62 -0.06 -12.72
N SER A 80 -3.64 0.39 -11.92
CA SER A 80 -2.22 0.31 -12.24
C SER A 80 -1.75 -1.13 -12.52
N HIS A 81 -2.45 -2.14 -11.96
CA HIS A 81 -2.07 -3.55 -12.12
C HIS A 81 -2.07 -4.01 -13.59
N LEU A 82 -2.88 -3.40 -14.44
CA LEU A 82 -2.87 -3.68 -15.88
C LEU A 82 -1.60 -3.19 -16.58
N LEU A 83 -0.89 -2.20 -16.02
CA LEU A 83 0.34 -1.66 -16.57
C LEU A 83 1.57 -2.48 -16.18
N TRP A 84 1.54 -3.14 -15.00
CA TRP A 84 2.70 -3.83 -14.45
C TRP A 84 3.30 -4.92 -15.35
N PRO A 85 2.54 -5.81 -16.01
CA PRO A 85 3.12 -6.81 -16.90
C PRO A 85 3.92 -6.20 -18.05
N ALA A 86 3.41 -5.14 -18.67
CA ALA A 86 4.11 -4.43 -19.74
C ALA A 86 5.39 -3.75 -19.25
N ILE A 87 5.31 -3.06 -18.11
CA ILE A 87 6.44 -2.38 -17.48
C ILE A 87 7.52 -3.39 -17.07
N ALA A 88 7.12 -4.53 -16.47
CA ALA A 88 8.04 -5.57 -16.05
C ALA A 88 8.81 -6.17 -17.23
N LEU A 89 8.15 -6.45 -18.36
CA LEU A 89 8.79 -6.95 -19.56
C LEU A 89 9.80 -5.96 -20.13
N LEU A 90 9.44 -4.67 -20.19
CA LEU A 90 10.36 -3.62 -20.67
C LEU A 90 11.55 -3.41 -19.72
N CYS A 91 11.30 -3.42 -18.41
CA CYS A 91 12.38 -3.34 -17.42
C CYS A 91 13.32 -4.56 -17.50
N ALA A 92 12.77 -5.76 -17.75
CA ALA A 92 13.57 -6.98 -17.91
C ALA A 92 14.47 -6.91 -19.15
N GLU A 93 13.97 -6.40 -20.28
CA GLU A 93 14.77 -6.16 -21.50
C GLU A 93 15.91 -5.18 -21.23
N GLY A 94 15.58 -4.05 -20.55
CA GLY A 94 16.59 -3.08 -20.12
C GLY A 94 17.63 -3.67 -19.18
N LEU A 95 17.21 -4.54 -18.27
CA LEU A 95 18.11 -5.24 -17.34
C LEU A 95 19.03 -6.23 -18.06
N ASP A 96 18.48 -7.03 -18.96
CA ASP A 96 19.28 -7.98 -19.77
C ASP A 96 20.38 -7.25 -20.52
N GLN A 97 20.04 -6.13 -21.19
CA GLN A 97 21.03 -5.28 -21.86
C GLN A 97 22.15 -4.84 -20.91
N VAL A 98 21.83 -4.41 -19.69
CA VAL A 98 22.83 -4.01 -18.68
C VAL A 98 23.68 -5.20 -18.24
N LEU A 99 23.07 -6.38 -18.03
CA LEU A 99 23.77 -7.58 -17.59
C LEU A 99 24.70 -8.12 -18.65
N VAL A 100 24.29 -8.12 -19.90
CA VAL A 100 25.09 -8.65 -21.03
C VAL A 100 26.18 -7.66 -21.44
N SER A 101 25.80 -6.43 -21.77
CA SER A 101 26.72 -5.43 -22.33
C SER A 101 27.50 -4.62 -21.27
N GLY A 102 27.01 -4.54 -20.04
CA GLY A 102 27.51 -3.63 -19.01
C GLY A 102 27.22 -2.16 -19.29
N ARG A 103 26.30 -1.86 -20.19
CA ARG A 103 25.90 -0.50 -20.57
C ARG A 103 24.37 -0.35 -20.58
N PRO A 104 23.86 0.80 -20.21
CA PRO A 104 24.58 2.01 -19.75
C PRO A 104 24.97 1.90 -18.26
N ARG A 105 26.17 2.35 -17.92
CA ARG A 105 26.68 2.32 -16.53
C ARG A 105 25.98 3.26 -15.57
N TRP A 106 25.25 4.27 -16.08
CA TRP A 106 24.56 5.25 -15.22
C TRP A 106 23.49 4.59 -14.35
N ILE A 107 22.84 3.50 -14.78
CA ILE A 107 21.86 2.75 -13.99
C ILE A 107 22.48 2.22 -12.71
N GLY A 108 23.61 1.49 -12.81
CA GLY A 108 24.32 0.98 -11.64
C GLY A 108 24.85 2.11 -10.73
N LYS A 109 25.25 3.27 -11.29
CA LYS A 109 25.66 4.44 -10.52
C LYS A 109 24.47 5.06 -9.76
N LEU A 110 23.29 5.15 -10.36
CA LEU A 110 22.10 5.65 -9.68
C LEU A 110 21.66 4.68 -8.56
N TRP A 111 21.69 3.37 -8.80
CA TRP A 111 21.39 2.41 -7.73
C TRP A 111 22.39 2.51 -6.57
N LEU A 112 23.68 2.68 -6.87
CA LEU A 112 24.70 2.91 -5.84
C LEU A 112 24.40 4.19 -5.04
N LEU A 113 24.07 5.29 -5.71
CA LEU A 113 23.73 6.55 -5.07
C LEU A 113 22.47 6.45 -4.21
N MET A 114 21.41 5.82 -4.74
CA MET A 114 20.17 5.56 -3.99
C MET A 114 20.43 4.69 -2.75
N GLY A 115 21.26 3.64 -2.91
CA GLY A 115 21.65 2.78 -1.79
C GLY A 115 22.39 3.55 -0.70
N ALA A 116 23.35 4.41 -1.09
CA ALA A 116 24.05 5.28 -0.16
C ALA A 116 23.11 6.25 0.55
N ALA A 117 22.15 6.84 -0.17
CA ALA A 117 21.15 7.74 0.41
C ALA A 117 20.26 7.04 1.43
N LEU A 118 19.77 5.81 1.14
CA LEU A 118 18.96 5.03 2.09
C LEU A 118 19.74 4.66 3.36
N LEU A 119 21.01 4.27 3.22
CA LEU A 119 21.87 3.98 4.37
C LEU A 119 22.13 5.23 5.21
N LEU A 120 22.38 6.37 4.57
CA LEU A 120 22.53 7.65 5.27
C LEU A 120 21.26 8.05 6.02
N THR A 121 20.09 7.91 5.37
CA THR A 121 18.79 8.13 6.02
C THR A 121 18.63 7.24 7.25
N SER A 122 18.96 5.94 7.12
CA SER A 122 18.90 5.01 8.26
C SER A 122 19.83 5.41 9.39
N LEU A 123 21.03 5.91 9.08
CA LEU A 123 22.00 6.41 10.07
C LEU A 123 21.49 7.68 10.75
N VAL A 124 20.97 8.64 10.01
CA VAL A 124 20.38 9.87 10.57
C VAL A 124 19.22 9.52 11.51
N MET A 125 18.35 8.59 11.14
CA MET A 125 17.27 8.10 12.00
C MET A 125 17.78 7.38 13.27
N LEU A 126 18.97 6.80 13.23
CA LEU A 126 19.58 6.19 14.41
C LEU A 126 20.08 7.27 15.39
N LEU A 127 20.57 8.40 14.86
CA LEU A 127 21.12 9.50 15.65
C LEU A 127 20.04 10.49 16.14
N SER A 128 18.90 10.57 15.44
CA SER A 128 17.76 11.40 15.86
C SER A 128 16.92 10.64 16.89
N SER A 129 16.54 11.31 17.98
CA SER A 129 15.63 10.76 18.99
C SER A 129 14.18 10.68 18.50
N GLU A 130 13.87 11.23 17.34
CA GLU A 130 12.54 11.16 16.74
C GLU A 130 12.28 9.78 16.15
N SER A 131 11.22 9.14 16.59
CA SER A 131 10.74 7.88 16.02
C SER A 131 10.05 8.17 14.67
N ILE A 132 10.84 8.37 13.61
CA ILE A 132 10.27 8.38 12.26
C ILE A 132 9.73 6.97 11.98
N ALA A 133 8.52 6.91 11.45
CA ALA A 133 7.75 5.67 11.33
C ALA A 133 8.32 4.62 10.34
N LEU A 134 9.40 4.89 9.61
CA LEU A 134 10.00 3.96 8.66
C LEU A 134 10.85 2.88 9.37
N PRO A 135 10.70 1.61 9.05
CA PRO A 135 11.47 0.54 9.66
C PRO A 135 12.93 0.61 9.21
N ARG A 136 13.82 0.94 10.15
CA ARG A 136 15.27 1.08 9.89
C ARG A 136 15.87 -0.14 9.22
N LEU A 137 15.45 -1.35 9.63
CA LEU A 137 15.92 -2.60 9.04
C LEU A 137 15.61 -2.68 7.53
N ALA A 138 14.41 -2.28 7.11
CA ALA A 138 14.06 -2.26 5.70
C ALA A 138 14.95 -1.30 4.90
N LEU A 139 15.23 -0.10 5.44
CA LEU A 139 16.15 0.86 4.82
C LEU A 139 17.58 0.32 4.71
N VAL A 140 18.09 -0.34 5.75
CA VAL A 140 19.42 -0.96 5.73
C VAL A 140 19.48 -2.07 4.67
N CYS A 141 18.50 -2.96 4.63
CA CYS A 141 18.45 -4.06 3.65
C CYS A 141 18.37 -3.53 2.22
N ALA A 142 17.44 -2.61 1.93
CA ALA A 142 17.29 -2.00 0.61
C ALA A 142 18.56 -1.22 0.22
N GLY A 143 19.06 -0.39 1.13
CA GLY A 143 20.25 0.44 0.91
C GLY A 143 21.49 -0.41 0.63
N SER A 144 21.73 -1.46 1.40
CA SER A 144 22.84 -2.38 1.18
C SER A 144 22.71 -3.14 -0.14
N GLY A 145 21.51 -3.63 -0.46
CA GLY A 145 21.23 -4.31 -1.72
C GLY A 145 21.50 -3.42 -2.93
N LEU A 146 21.02 -2.18 -2.90
CA LEU A 146 21.21 -1.20 -3.97
C LEU A 146 22.68 -0.75 -4.09
N LEU A 147 23.34 -0.47 -2.98
CA LEU A 147 24.73 -0.02 -2.96
C LEU A 147 25.67 -1.10 -3.51
N LEU A 148 25.60 -2.31 -2.95
CA LEU A 148 26.46 -3.42 -3.35
C LEU A 148 26.08 -3.94 -4.73
N GLY A 149 24.80 -4.09 -5.01
CA GLY A 149 24.30 -4.51 -6.33
C GLY A 149 24.69 -3.51 -7.42
N GLY A 150 24.46 -2.21 -7.19
CA GLY A 150 24.85 -1.14 -8.12
C GLY A 150 26.35 -1.12 -8.39
N ARG A 151 27.19 -1.27 -7.33
CA ARG A 151 28.65 -1.38 -7.48
C ARG A 151 29.06 -2.57 -8.35
N GLN A 152 28.40 -3.71 -8.19
CA GLN A 152 28.73 -4.92 -8.97
C GLN A 152 28.24 -4.80 -10.43
N LEU A 153 27.12 -4.14 -10.68
CA LEU A 153 26.60 -3.92 -12.04
C LEU A 153 27.47 -3.05 -12.93
N ILE A 154 28.24 -2.12 -12.37
CA ILE A 154 29.18 -1.29 -13.14
C ILE A 154 30.49 -2.00 -13.49
N GLN A 155 30.71 -3.21 -12.98
CA GLN A 155 31.94 -3.96 -13.25
C GLN A 155 32.02 -4.47 -14.69
N ALA A 156 33.25 -4.66 -15.17
CA ALA A 156 33.49 -5.12 -16.54
C ALA A 156 33.05 -6.59 -16.76
N LYS A 157 33.27 -7.46 -15.74
CA LYS A 157 32.99 -8.88 -15.84
C LYS A 157 31.48 -9.17 -15.72
N GLN A 158 30.93 -9.91 -16.69
CA GLN A 158 29.50 -10.27 -16.71
C GLN A 158 29.08 -11.06 -15.45
N GLN A 159 29.95 -11.99 -14.98
CA GLN A 159 29.67 -12.75 -13.75
C GLN A 159 29.47 -11.85 -12.53
N GLN A 160 30.21 -10.74 -12.43
CA GLN A 160 30.04 -9.77 -11.33
C GLN A 160 28.70 -9.02 -11.45
N ARG A 161 28.27 -8.70 -12.67
CA ARG A 161 26.96 -8.06 -12.91
C ARG A 161 25.80 -8.98 -12.51
N TRP A 162 25.89 -10.27 -12.82
CA TRP A 162 24.91 -11.27 -12.34
C TRP A 162 24.87 -11.37 -10.81
N ARG A 163 26.03 -11.39 -10.15
CA ARG A 163 26.08 -11.31 -8.68
C ARG A 163 25.43 -10.03 -8.16
N GLY A 164 25.64 -8.91 -8.87
CA GLY A 164 24.98 -7.63 -8.56
C GLY A 164 23.46 -7.71 -8.58
N LEU A 165 22.90 -8.36 -9.60
CA LEU A 165 21.47 -8.61 -9.67
C LEU A 165 20.97 -9.44 -8.49
N VAL A 166 21.64 -10.55 -8.19
CA VAL A 166 21.27 -11.41 -7.05
C VAL A 166 21.34 -10.64 -5.73
N THR A 167 22.40 -9.86 -5.52
CA THR A 167 22.58 -9.02 -4.32
C THR A 167 21.42 -8.00 -4.19
N LEU A 168 21.03 -7.39 -5.30
CA LEU A 168 19.91 -6.43 -5.33
C LEU A 168 18.58 -7.10 -5.01
N ILE A 169 18.29 -8.26 -5.62
CA ILE A 169 17.05 -9.01 -5.37
C ILE A 169 16.98 -9.46 -3.90
N VAL A 170 18.08 -10.00 -3.36
CA VAL A 170 18.11 -10.44 -1.96
C VAL A 170 17.95 -9.26 -1.01
N GLY A 171 18.67 -8.15 -1.23
CA GLY A 171 18.55 -6.96 -0.40
C GLY A 171 17.16 -6.34 -0.44
N TRP A 172 16.55 -6.25 -1.62
CA TRP A 172 15.20 -5.73 -1.80
C TRP A 172 14.14 -6.66 -1.20
N GLY A 173 14.26 -7.97 -1.42
CA GLY A 173 13.39 -8.98 -0.80
C GLY A 173 13.46 -8.96 0.72
N ALA A 174 14.66 -8.87 1.29
CA ALA A 174 14.85 -8.73 2.73
C ALA A 174 14.22 -7.43 3.27
N ALA A 175 14.33 -6.33 2.53
CA ALA A 175 13.68 -5.07 2.88
C ALA A 175 12.15 -5.16 2.91
N LEU A 176 11.55 -5.82 1.90
CA LEU A 176 10.10 -6.06 1.86
C LEU A 176 9.66 -6.96 3.02
N LEU A 177 10.40 -8.02 3.31
CA LEU A 177 10.10 -8.88 4.46
C LEU A 177 10.19 -8.11 5.78
N ALA A 178 11.22 -7.28 5.96
CA ALA A 178 11.35 -6.43 7.14
C ALA A 178 10.20 -5.42 7.26
N LEU A 179 9.77 -4.84 6.14
CA LEU A 179 8.62 -3.94 6.09
C LEU A 179 7.33 -4.67 6.47
N TRP A 180 7.07 -5.84 5.91
CA TRP A 180 5.86 -6.63 6.17
C TRP A 180 5.73 -7.08 7.63
N HIS A 181 6.85 -7.33 8.31
CA HIS A 181 6.85 -7.67 9.72
C HIS A 181 6.86 -6.43 10.64
N SER A 182 6.94 -5.24 10.07
CA SER A 182 6.91 -3.99 10.84
C SER A 182 5.49 -3.63 11.26
N GLN A 183 5.40 -2.82 12.33
CA GLN A 183 4.11 -2.28 12.78
C GLN A 183 3.51 -1.25 11.81
N LEU A 184 4.31 -0.76 10.85
CA LEU A 184 3.87 0.21 9.85
C LEU A 184 3.10 -0.43 8.70
N TRP A 185 3.30 -1.72 8.45
CA TRP A 185 2.61 -2.39 7.38
C TRP A 185 1.17 -2.67 7.77
N LEU A 186 0.26 -1.98 7.09
CA LEU A 186 -1.16 -2.27 7.12
C LEU A 186 -1.47 -3.09 5.87
N TRP A 187 -2.01 -4.28 6.06
CA TRP A 187 -2.33 -5.20 4.97
C TRP A 187 -3.42 -4.67 4.04
N GLU A 188 -4.23 -3.73 4.54
CA GLU A 188 -5.30 -3.10 3.77
C GLU A 188 -4.87 -1.70 3.33
N LEU A 189 -4.44 -1.58 2.09
CA LEU A 189 -3.92 -0.34 1.50
C LEU A 189 -4.92 0.84 1.48
N ASN A 190 -6.22 0.56 1.57
CA ASN A 190 -7.28 1.59 1.53
C ASN A 190 -7.78 1.97 2.92
N GLU A 191 -7.10 1.55 3.96
CA GLU A 191 -7.57 1.72 5.30
C GLU A 191 -7.09 3.05 5.92
N THR A 192 -8.01 3.83 6.47
CA THR A 192 -7.75 5.17 7.00
C THR A 192 -7.19 5.21 8.42
N TRP A 193 -7.14 4.04 9.11
CA TRP A 193 -6.66 3.93 10.47
C TRP A 193 -6.22 2.51 10.83
N ASP A 194 -5.30 2.38 11.80
CA ASP A 194 -4.81 1.08 12.26
C ASP A 194 -5.86 0.41 13.19
N PRO A 195 -6.47 -0.72 12.79
CA PRO A 195 -7.47 -1.41 13.60
C PRO A 195 -6.89 -2.24 14.74
N ARG A 196 -5.58 -2.56 14.71
CA ARG A 196 -4.93 -3.51 15.64
C ARG A 196 -5.04 -3.11 17.12
N PRO A 197 -4.85 -1.84 17.53
CA PRO A 197 -5.02 -1.45 18.92
C PRO A 197 -6.45 -1.68 19.41
N VAL A 198 -7.45 -1.27 18.61
CA VAL A 198 -8.88 -1.47 18.94
C VAL A 198 -9.24 -2.95 18.93
N ALA A 199 -8.75 -3.72 17.96
CA ALA A 199 -8.95 -5.16 17.88
C ALA A 199 -8.37 -5.89 19.11
N SER A 200 -7.23 -5.45 19.61
CA SER A 200 -6.63 -6.03 20.83
C SER A 200 -7.49 -5.80 22.08
N ALA A 201 -8.17 -4.64 22.18
CA ALA A 201 -9.15 -4.36 23.22
C ALA A 201 -10.37 -5.27 23.08
N ILE A 202 -10.90 -5.41 21.86
CA ILE A 202 -12.06 -6.26 21.58
C ILE A 202 -11.79 -7.73 21.92
N ARG A 203 -10.59 -8.24 21.66
CA ARG A 203 -10.21 -9.62 22.02
C ARG A 203 -10.29 -9.91 23.51
N LYS A 204 -10.12 -8.91 24.37
CA LYS A 204 -10.19 -9.05 25.83
C LYS A 204 -11.65 -9.16 26.33
N LEU A 205 -12.63 -8.84 25.51
CA LEU A 205 -14.04 -8.91 25.89
C LEU A 205 -14.55 -10.35 25.93
N PRO A 206 -15.58 -10.65 26.75
CA PRO A 206 -16.29 -11.92 26.72
C PRO A 206 -16.76 -12.29 25.29
N ILE A 207 -16.78 -13.58 24.96
CA ILE A 207 -17.12 -14.04 23.59
C ILE A 207 -18.53 -13.59 23.19
N GLU A 208 -19.46 -13.55 24.12
CA GLU A 208 -20.86 -13.16 23.90
C GLU A 208 -21.06 -11.64 23.76
N ALA A 209 -20.03 -10.85 24.06
CA ALA A 209 -20.15 -9.38 23.98
C ALA A 209 -20.38 -8.92 22.54
N LYS A 210 -21.49 -8.24 22.32
CA LYS A 210 -21.83 -7.65 21.02
C LYS A 210 -21.01 -6.38 20.80
N VAL A 211 -20.33 -6.27 19.65
CA VAL A 211 -19.53 -5.10 19.27
C VAL A 211 -20.12 -4.48 18.03
N ILE A 212 -20.50 -3.21 18.13
CA ILE A 212 -21.08 -2.42 17.04
C ILE A 212 -20.03 -1.47 16.49
N LEU A 213 -19.86 -1.42 15.17
CA LEU A 213 -19.02 -0.46 14.48
C LEU A 213 -19.88 0.73 13.99
N LYS A 214 -19.69 1.93 14.57
CA LYS A 214 -20.29 3.16 14.09
C LYS A 214 -19.42 3.82 13.04
N GLY A 215 -19.70 3.52 11.76
CA GLY A 215 -18.97 4.07 10.62
C GLY A 215 -18.88 3.10 9.44
N PRO A 216 -18.01 3.38 8.47
CA PRO A 216 -17.84 2.50 7.31
C PRO A 216 -17.35 1.11 7.75
N THR A 217 -17.81 0.11 7.01
CA THR A 217 -17.39 -1.30 7.22
C THR A 217 -15.89 -1.42 7.26
N ARG A 218 -15.40 -2.17 8.25
CA ARG A 218 -13.98 -2.41 8.46
C ARG A 218 -13.71 -3.92 8.59
N PRO A 219 -13.60 -4.67 7.48
CA PRO A 219 -13.40 -6.12 7.52
C PRO A 219 -12.16 -6.53 8.31
N SER A 220 -11.08 -5.76 8.21
CA SER A 220 -9.83 -6.00 8.94
C SER A 220 -10.00 -5.94 10.45
N LEU A 221 -10.86 -5.07 10.97
CA LEU A 221 -11.13 -5.02 12.41
C LEU A 221 -11.71 -6.34 12.91
N GLY A 222 -12.69 -6.92 12.19
CA GLY A 222 -13.26 -8.23 12.51
C GLY A 222 -12.22 -9.34 12.45
N TRP A 223 -11.36 -9.32 11.41
CA TRP A 223 -10.26 -10.26 11.26
C TRP A 223 -9.26 -10.20 12.42
N TYR A 224 -8.75 -9.00 12.73
CA TYR A 224 -7.80 -8.82 13.83
C TYR A 224 -8.43 -9.06 15.19
N ALA A 225 -9.72 -8.77 15.38
CA ALA A 225 -10.45 -9.06 16.61
C ALA A 225 -10.85 -10.52 16.75
N ASN A 226 -10.78 -11.32 15.67
CA ASN A 226 -11.32 -12.66 15.56
C ASN A 226 -12.80 -12.73 15.99
N ARG A 227 -13.59 -11.76 15.51
CA ARG A 227 -14.99 -11.59 15.89
C ARG A 227 -15.78 -10.86 14.80
N GLU A 228 -17.04 -11.23 14.63
CA GLU A 228 -17.97 -10.52 13.75
C GLU A 228 -18.33 -9.15 14.35
N MET A 229 -18.33 -8.12 13.51
CA MET A 229 -18.72 -6.77 13.89
C MET A 229 -20.13 -6.50 13.39
N LEU A 230 -21.01 -6.05 14.28
CA LEU A 230 -22.34 -5.59 13.90
C LEU A 230 -22.24 -4.16 13.34
N GLN A 231 -22.99 -3.87 12.27
CA GLN A 231 -23.05 -2.54 11.71
C GLN A 231 -24.14 -1.68 12.40
N ASP A 232 -24.03 -0.37 12.28
CA ASP A 232 -24.82 0.69 12.93
C ASP A 232 -26.33 0.69 12.66
N THR A 233 -26.89 -0.33 12.05
CA THR A 233 -28.34 -0.44 11.79
C THR A 233 -29.14 -0.98 12.98
N THR A 234 -28.46 -1.39 14.02
CA THR A 234 -29.11 -1.99 15.22
C THR A 234 -29.25 -0.94 16.32
N GLN A 235 -30.47 -0.71 16.77
CA GLN A 235 -30.73 0.06 17.99
C GLN A 235 -29.93 -0.53 19.16
N ILE A 236 -29.31 0.35 19.96
CA ILE A 236 -28.52 -0.07 21.13
C ILE A 236 -29.49 -0.61 22.18
N THR A 237 -29.68 -1.93 22.19
CA THR A 237 -30.52 -2.62 23.17
C THR A 237 -29.63 -3.37 24.15
N GLY A 238 -29.43 -2.83 25.35
CA GLY A 238 -28.67 -3.49 26.43
C GLY A 238 -27.19 -3.11 26.49
N HIS A 239 -26.42 -3.79 27.33
CA HIS A 239 -24.99 -3.61 27.49
C HIS A 239 -24.24 -3.92 26.18
N GLN A 240 -23.66 -2.92 25.53
CA GLN A 240 -23.03 -3.05 24.23
C GLN A 240 -21.69 -2.35 24.18
N TRP A 241 -20.83 -2.84 23.30
CA TRP A 241 -19.56 -2.23 23.00
C TRP A 241 -19.61 -1.56 21.64
N VAL A 242 -19.14 -0.32 21.56
CA VAL A 242 -19.22 0.49 20.35
C VAL A 242 -17.84 0.94 19.94
N VAL A 243 -17.48 0.74 18.68
CA VAL A 243 -16.25 1.28 18.09
C VAL A 243 -16.62 2.53 17.29
N SER A 244 -16.12 3.68 17.72
CA SER A 244 -16.39 4.97 17.06
C SER A 244 -15.27 5.98 17.30
N LYS A 245 -15.23 7.06 16.50
CA LYS A 245 -14.32 8.21 16.71
C LYS A 245 -14.78 9.10 17.85
N LYS A 246 -16.10 9.35 17.92
CA LYS A 246 -16.69 10.21 18.94
C LYS A 246 -17.40 9.38 20.00
N PRO A 247 -17.35 9.79 21.26
CA PRO A 247 -18.07 9.11 22.31
C PRO A 247 -19.56 9.09 22.01
N PRO A 248 -20.21 7.93 21.98
CA PRO A 248 -21.67 7.87 21.98
C PRO A 248 -22.21 8.44 23.30
N LYS A 249 -23.40 9.02 23.28
CA LYS A 249 -24.01 9.57 24.52
C LYS A 249 -24.15 8.48 25.59
N GLY A 250 -23.69 8.77 26.79
CA GLY A 250 -23.79 7.84 27.94
C GLY A 250 -22.81 6.66 27.91
N CYS A 251 -21.82 6.66 27.03
CA CYS A 251 -20.82 5.60 26.94
C CYS A 251 -19.48 6.03 27.55
N GLU A 252 -18.77 5.10 28.15
CA GLU A 252 -17.46 5.29 28.78
C GLU A 252 -16.33 4.63 27.96
N VAL A 253 -15.14 5.20 27.97
CA VAL A 253 -13.98 4.61 27.30
C VAL A 253 -13.55 3.34 28.01
N SER A 254 -13.46 2.23 27.29
CA SER A 254 -13.06 0.94 27.86
C SER A 254 -11.59 0.90 28.30
N ASP A 255 -10.70 1.45 27.47
CA ASP A 255 -9.25 1.50 27.75
C ASP A 255 -8.65 2.68 27.01
N SER A 256 -8.27 3.71 27.77
CA SER A 256 -7.73 4.97 27.21
C SER A 256 -6.36 4.81 26.56
N GLN A 257 -5.65 3.72 26.81
CA GLN A 257 -4.32 3.45 26.23
C GLN A 257 -4.39 2.81 24.84
N LEU A 258 -5.53 2.21 24.47
CA LEU A 258 -5.71 1.51 23.21
C LEU A 258 -6.39 2.39 22.16
N LYS A 259 -5.73 3.52 21.83
CA LYS A 259 -6.18 4.44 20.79
C LYS A 259 -5.50 4.13 19.47
N SER A 260 -6.26 4.20 18.37
CA SER A 260 -5.65 4.20 17.03
C SER A 260 -4.76 5.44 16.87
N SER A 261 -3.54 5.26 16.39
CA SER A 261 -2.55 6.33 16.19
C SER A 261 -2.86 7.27 15.01
N SER A 262 -3.96 7.08 14.30
CA SER A 262 -4.29 7.80 13.07
C SER A 262 -5.24 8.98 13.33
N GLY A 263 -4.71 10.20 13.18
CA GLY A 263 -5.48 11.44 13.05
C GLY A 263 -5.88 12.13 14.34
N LYS A 264 -6.55 13.31 14.20
CA LYS A 264 -6.98 14.17 15.32
C LYS A 264 -8.04 13.52 16.22
N GLU A 265 -8.83 12.60 15.67
CA GLU A 265 -9.87 11.85 16.38
C GLU A 265 -9.59 10.34 16.23
N PRO A 266 -8.96 9.69 17.22
CA PRO A 266 -8.65 8.26 17.16
C PRO A 266 -9.91 7.41 17.29
N TRP A 267 -9.95 6.28 16.57
CA TRP A 267 -10.96 5.25 16.80
C TRP A 267 -10.73 4.59 18.16
N GLN A 268 -11.83 4.39 18.93
CA GLN A 268 -11.78 3.86 20.28
C GLN A 268 -12.93 2.88 20.52
N LEU A 269 -12.74 2.01 21.52
CA LEU A 269 -13.77 1.10 22.01
C LEU A 269 -14.47 1.74 23.23
N TRP A 270 -15.77 1.87 23.15
CA TRP A 270 -16.62 2.45 24.16
C TRP A 270 -17.51 1.37 24.77
N TYR A 271 -17.69 1.42 26.08
CA TYR A 271 -18.69 0.64 26.76
C TYR A 271 -19.95 1.49 26.96
N CYS A 272 -21.07 1.00 26.51
CA CYS A 272 -22.37 1.68 26.64
C CYS A 272 -23.23 0.85 27.60
N PRO A 273 -23.37 1.28 28.89
CA PRO A 273 -24.28 0.65 29.82
C PRO A 273 -25.71 0.88 29.34
N PHE A 274 -26.62 0.00 29.73
CA PHE A 274 -28.04 0.14 29.44
C PHE A 274 -28.56 1.42 30.12
N SER A 275 -29.05 2.41 29.33
CA SER A 275 -29.76 3.56 29.87
C SER A 275 -31.25 3.38 29.57
N PRO A 276 -32.12 3.32 30.59
CA PRO A 276 -33.56 3.23 30.41
C PRO A 276 -34.16 4.46 29.71
N GLU A 277 -33.46 5.62 29.75
CA GLU A 277 -33.93 6.88 29.13
C GLU A 277 -33.97 6.85 27.58
N SER A 278 -33.35 5.88 26.93
CA SER A 278 -33.42 5.74 25.47
C SER A 278 -34.76 5.16 24.98
N LEU A 279 -35.61 4.64 25.87
CA LEU A 279 -36.93 4.11 25.53
C LEU A 279 -38.05 5.17 25.55
N GLU A 280 -37.85 6.30 26.25
CA GLU A 280 -38.87 7.33 26.35
C GLU A 280 -38.85 8.32 25.16
N ALA A 281 -37.70 8.49 24.48
CA ALA A 281 -37.60 9.42 23.35
C ALA A 281 -38.33 8.95 22.08
N ASP A 282 -38.66 7.68 21.94
CA ASP A 282 -39.39 7.14 20.78
C ASP A 282 -40.92 7.14 20.96
N HIS A 283 -41.45 7.47 22.16
CA HIS A 283 -42.87 7.51 22.40
C HIS A 283 -43.50 8.94 22.24
N GLU A 284 -42.72 10.00 22.23
CA GLU A 284 -43.20 11.37 22.01
C GLU A 284 -43.22 11.84 20.54
N GLY A 285 -42.86 10.99 19.58
CA GLY A 285 -42.77 11.28 18.15
C GLY A 285 -43.80 10.59 17.26
N ARG A 286 -44.93 10.07 17.81
CA ARG A 286 -46.01 9.52 16.99
C ARG A 286 -47.26 10.35 17.09
#